data_5b0006b15efda0901e4331dd8c249417
#
_entry.id   5b0006b15efda0901e4331dd8c249417
#
_cell.length_a   1.000
_cell.length_b   1.000
_cell.length_c   1.000
_cell.angle_alpha   90.00
_cell.angle_beta   90.00
_cell.angle_gamma   90.00
#
_symmetry.space_group_name_H-M   'P 1'
#
loop_
_entity.id
_entity.type
_entity.pdbx_description
1 polymer ?
#
loop_
_entity_poly.entity_id
_entity_poly.type
_entity_poly.pdbx_seq_one_letter_code
_entity_poly.pdbx_strand_id
1 'polypeptide(L)'
;MFNYVRARMITGSLLLPFAMTVACDRGSPSAPSRILPPEPPPLAALTVTAVSPNRGVTLGGTLVTIDGTGFDPGATVTLEGVATNATVNSSRQIVAQTSPHAGGSVDVVVTNPNGPSARLTGGFTYAVFTLTVTPNTAAPGGLLSVSWVAQGAVLDWVALFKVGEKNESYGWWEYTRGASSGTLTLTAPAEAGQYEFRYLLDDDYIDVVRSSPVTVK
;
A
#
# COMPACT_ATOMS: atom_id res chain seq x y z
N MET A 1 46.16 43.89 -7.75
CA MET A 1 47.23 44.51 -6.95
C MET A 1 47.88 43.44 -6.12
N PHE A 2 49.14 43.24 -6.37
CA PHE A 2 50.04 42.26 -5.75
C PHE A 2 50.23 42.54 -4.25
N ASN A 3 50.40 41.51 -3.44
CA ASN A 3 51.57 41.44 -2.56
C ASN A 3 51.83 40.00 -2.06
N TYR A 4 52.91 39.45 -2.54
CA TYR A 4 53.68 38.33 -2.03
C TYR A 4 54.49 38.80 -0.81
N VAL A 5 54.60 38.00 0.25
CA VAL A 5 55.73 38.06 1.17
C VAL A 5 56.33 36.67 1.39
N ARG A 6 57.63 36.64 1.07
CA ARG A 6 58.52 35.50 1.03
C ARG A 6 59.05 35.09 2.42
N ALA A 7 59.39 33.83 2.46
CA ALA A 7 60.21 33.04 3.34
C ALA A 7 61.46 33.74 3.98
N ARG A 8 61.84 33.21 5.13
CA ARG A 8 63.27 33.08 5.50
C ARG A 8 63.51 31.77 6.26
N MET A 9 64.34 30.91 5.68
CA MET A 9 65.11 29.85 6.34
C MET A 9 66.12 30.45 7.29
N ILE A 10 66.33 29.87 8.45
CA ILE A 10 67.53 29.99 9.23
C ILE A 10 67.97 28.58 9.62
N THR A 11 69.09 28.18 9.03
CA THR A 11 69.87 27.02 9.38
C THR A 11 70.69 27.32 10.64
N GLY A 12 70.64 26.46 11.62
CA GLY A 12 71.50 26.50 12.79
C GLY A 12 71.83 25.08 13.26
N SER A 13 73.01 24.64 12.86
CA SER A 13 73.58 23.38 13.31
C SER A 13 74.24 23.58 14.67
N LEU A 14 73.92 22.72 15.65
CA LEU A 14 74.82 22.60 16.85
C LEU A 14 74.84 21.15 17.33
N LEU A 15 76.03 20.64 17.49
CA LEU A 15 76.47 19.30 17.86
C LEU A 15 76.28 19.05 19.39
N LEU A 16 75.81 17.89 19.73
CA LEU A 16 75.94 16.90 20.82
C LEU A 16 76.64 17.25 22.14
N PRO A 17 76.19 16.62 23.28
CA PRO A 17 76.73 15.30 23.61
C PRO A 17 75.74 14.25 24.07
N PHE A 18 76.14 12.99 23.81
CA PHE A 18 75.56 11.71 24.16
C PHE A 18 75.57 11.52 25.66
N ALA A 19 74.42 11.39 26.24
CA ALA A 19 74.20 10.87 27.61
C ALA A 19 73.31 9.66 27.54
N MET A 20 73.87 8.51 27.81
CA MET A 20 73.18 7.20 27.92
C MET A 20 72.46 7.15 29.25
N THR A 21 71.18 7.35 29.24
CA THR A 21 70.29 7.06 30.39
C THR A 21 69.51 5.78 30.12
N VAL A 22 69.72 4.79 30.96
CA VAL A 22 68.95 3.59 31.10
C VAL A 22 67.49 4.00 31.41
N ALA A 23 66.59 3.93 30.44
CA ALA A 23 65.17 4.13 30.66
C ALA A 23 64.58 2.82 31.21
N CYS A 24 64.20 2.82 32.49
CA CYS A 24 63.28 1.84 33.02
C CYS A 24 61.99 1.92 32.20
N ASP A 25 61.69 0.83 31.50
CA ASP A 25 60.38 0.61 30.88
C ASP A 25 59.30 0.58 31.97
N ARG A 26 58.69 1.72 32.20
CA ARG A 26 57.42 1.78 32.95
C ARG A 26 56.34 1.51 31.89
N GLY A 27 55.87 0.25 31.86
CA GLY A 27 54.71 -0.12 31.06
C GLY A 27 53.57 0.90 31.26
N SER A 28 53.24 1.60 30.20
CA SER A 28 52.07 2.47 30.17
C SER A 28 50.84 1.63 30.50
N PRO A 29 50.01 2.01 31.45
CA PRO A 29 48.77 1.31 31.68
C PRO A 29 47.93 1.39 30.41
N SER A 30 47.64 0.24 29.82
CA SER A 30 46.67 0.14 28.68
C SER A 30 45.40 0.87 29.07
N ALA A 31 45.05 1.89 28.33
CA ALA A 31 43.78 2.57 28.51
C ALA A 31 42.66 1.53 28.41
N PRO A 32 41.64 1.55 29.27
CA PRO A 32 40.54 0.62 29.18
C PRO A 32 39.89 0.73 27.80
N SER A 33 39.78 -0.39 27.12
CA SER A 33 39.07 -0.47 25.84
C SER A 33 37.64 0.07 26.04
N ARG A 34 37.37 1.21 25.44
CA ARG A 34 36.02 1.79 25.46
C ARG A 34 35.13 0.86 24.65
N ILE A 35 34.32 0.07 25.32
CA ILE A 35 33.27 -0.71 24.70
C ILE A 35 32.27 0.31 24.13
N LEU A 36 32.31 0.52 22.82
CA LEU A 36 31.27 1.28 22.13
C LEU A 36 29.96 0.52 22.27
N PRO A 37 28.84 1.19 22.52
CA PRO A 37 27.53 0.55 22.45
C PRO A 37 27.39 -0.13 21.09
N PRO A 38 26.70 -1.28 21.00
CA PRO A 38 26.44 -1.90 19.72
C PRO A 38 25.75 -0.88 18.79
N GLU A 39 26.25 -0.79 17.57
CA GLU A 39 25.66 0.06 16.55
C GLU A 39 24.18 -0.32 16.39
N PRO A 40 23.25 0.65 16.41
CA PRO A 40 21.84 0.36 16.22
C PRO A 40 21.65 -0.38 14.87
N PRO A 41 20.76 -1.37 14.81
CA PRO A 41 20.53 -2.09 13.56
C PRO A 41 20.15 -1.10 12.46
N PRO A 42 20.63 -1.29 11.22
CA PRO A 42 20.31 -0.40 10.11
C PRO A 42 18.79 -0.31 9.93
N LEU A 43 18.27 0.90 9.77
CA LEU A 43 16.87 1.13 9.47
C LEU A 43 16.50 0.32 8.22
N ALA A 44 15.37 -0.38 8.29
CA ALA A 44 14.89 -1.14 7.14
C ALA A 44 14.70 -0.20 5.95
N ALA A 45 15.24 -0.57 4.79
CA ALA A 45 15.07 0.20 3.57
C ALA A 45 13.57 0.34 3.24
N LEU A 46 13.17 1.52 2.78
CA LEU A 46 11.81 1.76 2.32
C LEU A 46 11.55 0.96 1.04
N THR A 47 10.56 0.09 1.05
CA THR A 47 10.10 -0.67 -0.12
C THR A 47 8.59 -0.74 -0.16
N VAL A 48 8.02 -0.88 -1.37
CA VAL A 48 6.62 -1.27 -1.59
C VAL A 48 6.64 -2.59 -2.36
N THR A 49 6.00 -3.62 -1.82
CA THR A 49 6.07 -4.98 -2.37
C THR A 49 4.75 -5.46 -2.96
N ALA A 50 3.62 -5.04 -2.40
CA ALA A 50 2.30 -5.45 -2.86
C ALA A 50 1.23 -4.40 -2.53
N VAL A 51 0.14 -4.45 -3.26
CA VAL A 51 -1.11 -3.72 -3.00
C VAL A 51 -2.27 -4.70 -3.13
N SER A 52 -3.16 -4.73 -2.15
CA SER A 52 -4.33 -5.63 -2.15
C SER A 52 -5.59 -4.86 -1.67
N PRO A 53 -6.68 -4.89 -2.45
CA PRO A 53 -6.74 -5.35 -3.83
C PRO A 53 -5.88 -4.47 -4.74
N ASN A 54 -5.35 -5.04 -5.83
CA ASN A 54 -4.52 -4.31 -6.80
C ASN A 54 -5.33 -3.67 -7.93
N ARG A 55 -6.63 -3.64 -7.80
CA ARG A 55 -7.57 -3.02 -8.76
C ARG A 55 -8.77 -2.43 -8.04
N GLY A 56 -9.41 -1.44 -8.67
CA GLY A 56 -10.61 -0.81 -8.14
C GLY A 56 -11.26 0.15 -9.13
N VAL A 57 -12.30 0.82 -8.67
CA VAL A 57 -13.13 1.68 -9.52
C VAL A 57 -12.47 3.02 -9.86
N THR A 58 -12.72 3.51 -11.07
CA THR A 58 -12.26 4.83 -11.55
C THR A 58 -12.78 6.00 -10.70
N LEU A 59 -13.89 5.81 -10.00
CA LEU A 59 -14.45 6.82 -9.10
C LEU A 59 -13.66 6.97 -7.78
N GLY A 60 -12.66 6.11 -7.54
CA GLY A 60 -11.94 6.05 -6.28
C GLY A 60 -12.77 5.42 -5.16
N GLY A 61 -12.30 5.59 -3.92
CA GLY A 61 -12.98 5.03 -2.75
C GLY A 61 -12.61 3.58 -2.44
N THR A 62 -11.85 2.90 -3.31
CA THR A 62 -11.37 1.54 -3.04
C THR A 62 -10.38 1.57 -1.87
N LEU A 63 -10.66 0.79 -0.84
CA LEU A 63 -9.75 0.60 0.29
C LEU A 63 -8.70 -0.42 -0.09
N VAL A 64 -7.43 -0.04 0.02
CA VAL A 64 -6.29 -0.89 -0.33
C VAL A 64 -5.33 -1.03 0.84
N THR A 65 -4.75 -2.21 0.98
CA THR A 65 -3.63 -2.49 1.88
C THR A 65 -2.35 -2.51 1.06
N ILE A 66 -1.36 -1.74 1.49
CA ILE A 66 -0.05 -1.63 0.86
C ILE A 66 0.95 -2.28 1.79
N ASP A 67 1.63 -3.32 1.30
CA ASP A 67 2.65 -4.04 2.03
C ASP A 67 4.05 -3.64 1.57
N GLY A 68 5.00 -3.64 2.51
CA GLY A 68 6.38 -3.24 2.22
C GLY A 68 7.28 -3.27 3.45
N THR A 69 8.27 -2.42 3.49
CA THR A 69 9.17 -2.23 4.64
C THR A 69 9.58 -0.78 4.80
N GLY A 70 9.93 -0.39 6.03
CA GLY A 70 10.50 0.94 6.30
C GLY A 70 9.48 2.07 6.21
N PHE A 71 8.18 1.81 6.39
CA PHE A 71 7.16 2.85 6.45
C PHE A 71 7.25 3.61 7.78
N ASP A 72 7.39 4.93 7.70
CA ASP A 72 7.41 5.81 8.86
C ASP A 72 6.01 6.36 9.15
N PRO A 73 5.69 6.65 10.42
CA PRO A 73 4.47 7.40 10.75
C PRO A 73 4.41 8.72 9.97
N GLY A 74 3.27 8.97 9.32
CA GLY A 74 3.08 10.14 8.46
C GLY A 74 3.58 9.97 7.03
N ALA A 75 3.97 8.76 6.61
CA ALA A 75 4.22 8.47 5.20
C ALA A 75 2.97 8.76 4.34
N THR A 76 3.20 9.31 3.16
CA THR A 76 2.15 9.62 2.18
C THR A 76 2.14 8.59 1.06
N VAL A 77 0.97 8.37 0.48
CA VAL A 77 0.78 7.46 -0.65
C VAL A 77 0.18 8.23 -1.82
N THR A 78 0.74 8.03 -3.00
CA THR A 78 0.16 8.53 -4.26
C THR A 78 0.01 7.41 -5.27
N LEU A 79 -1.06 7.48 -6.06
CA LEU A 79 -1.28 6.65 -7.24
C LEU A 79 -1.14 7.58 -8.46
N GLU A 80 -0.08 7.36 -9.26
CA GLU A 80 0.32 8.23 -10.40
C GLU A 80 0.31 9.72 -10.04
N GLY A 81 0.85 10.06 -8.85
CA GLY A 81 0.94 11.43 -8.35
C GLY A 81 -0.33 11.96 -7.66
N VAL A 82 -1.46 11.25 -7.74
CA VAL A 82 -2.69 11.64 -7.03
C VAL A 82 -2.64 11.14 -5.60
N ALA A 83 -2.75 12.05 -4.63
CA ALA A 83 -2.72 11.73 -3.22
C ALA A 83 -3.93 10.87 -2.79
N THR A 84 -3.70 9.97 -1.84
CA THR A 84 -4.74 9.13 -1.23
C THR A 84 -4.93 9.50 0.24
N ASN A 85 -6.05 9.09 0.83
CA ASN A 85 -6.19 9.08 2.28
C ASN A 85 -5.49 7.84 2.82
N ALA A 86 -4.31 8.00 3.44
CA ALA A 86 -3.49 6.90 3.90
C ALA A 86 -3.28 6.93 5.41
N THR A 87 -3.25 5.75 6.02
CA THR A 87 -2.91 5.54 7.43
C THR A 87 -1.84 4.47 7.54
N VAL A 88 -0.73 4.80 8.19
CA VAL A 88 0.37 3.86 8.46
C VAL A 88 0.00 3.01 9.68
N ASN A 89 -0.29 1.73 9.48
CA ASN A 89 -0.61 0.79 10.55
C ASN A 89 0.65 0.24 11.23
N SER A 90 1.73 0.08 10.47
CA SER A 90 3.02 -0.41 10.95
C SER A 90 4.14 -0.04 9.98
N SER A 91 5.40 -0.31 10.33
CA SER A 91 6.54 -0.16 9.41
C SER A 91 6.48 -1.08 8.17
N ARG A 92 5.46 -1.93 8.06
CA ARG A 92 5.27 -2.89 6.96
C ARG A 92 3.93 -2.78 6.26
N GLN A 93 3.00 -1.97 6.78
CA GLN A 93 1.65 -1.91 6.25
C GLN A 93 1.07 -0.50 6.33
N ILE A 94 0.50 -0.08 5.20
CA ILE A 94 -0.30 1.14 5.08
C ILE A 94 -1.68 0.73 4.55
N VAL A 95 -2.73 1.32 5.11
CA VAL A 95 -4.08 1.26 4.52
C VAL A 95 -4.37 2.61 3.88
N ALA A 96 -4.85 2.60 2.64
CA ALA A 96 -5.17 3.81 1.90
C ALA A 96 -6.51 3.68 1.17
N GLN A 97 -7.19 4.80 0.99
CA GLN A 97 -8.37 4.89 0.14
C GLN A 97 -8.01 5.61 -1.15
N THR A 98 -8.28 4.96 -2.30
CA THR A 98 -7.94 5.51 -3.61
C THR A 98 -8.76 6.75 -3.93
N SER A 99 -8.14 7.72 -4.61
CA SER A 99 -8.82 8.89 -5.18
C SER A 99 -9.34 8.59 -6.59
N PRO A 100 -10.29 9.37 -7.14
CA PRO A 100 -10.74 9.22 -8.52
C PRO A 100 -9.57 9.34 -9.51
N HIS A 101 -9.57 8.48 -10.54
CA HIS A 101 -8.55 8.47 -11.58
C HIS A 101 -9.10 7.89 -12.90
N ALA A 102 -8.49 8.24 -14.03
CA ALA A 102 -8.80 7.60 -15.31
C ALA A 102 -8.49 6.09 -15.26
N GLY A 103 -9.19 5.30 -16.07
CA GLY A 103 -8.92 3.86 -16.19
C GLY A 103 -7.50 3.58 -16.71
N GLY A 104 -6.84 2.60 -16.12
CA GLY A 104 -5.49 2.18 -16.50
C GLY A 104 -4.67 1.70 -15.30
N SER A 105 -3.51 1.11 -15.60
CA SER A 105 -2.52 0.69 -14.60
C SER A 105 -1.70 1.89 -14.17
N VAL A 106 -1.54 2.07 -12.86
CA VAL A 106 -0.86 3.21 -12.24
C VAL A 106 0.18 2.73 -11.24
N ASP A 107 1.20 3.56 -11.05
CA ASP A 107 2.22 3.30 -10.05
C ASP A 107 1.76 3.73 -8.67
N VAL A 108 2.14 2.94 -7.68
CA VAL A 108 1.93 3.24 -6.26
C VAL A 108 3.25 3.72 -5.67
N VAL A 109 3.26 4.94 -5.15
CA VAL A 109 4.45 5.55 -4.54
C VAL A 109 4.17 5.87 -3.08
N VAL A 110 5.04 5.37 -2.21
CA VAL A 110 5.07 5.72 -0.79
C VAL A 110 6.25 6.64 -0.53
N THR A 111 6.01 7.74 0.16
CA THR A 111 7.05 8.71 0.52
C THR A 111 7.03 8.95 2.03
N ASN A 112 8.14 8.68 2.70
CA ASN A 112 8.31 8.96 4.12
C ASN A 112 8.49 10.47 4.37
N PRO A 113 8.12 11.00 5.55
CA PRO A 113 8.21 12.43 5.85
C PRO A 113 9.61 13.03 5.67
N ASN A 114 10.65 12.22 5.86
CA ASN A 114 12.06 12.65 5.79
C ASN A 114 12.72 12.40 4.42
N GLY A 115 11.94 12.13 3.39
CA GLY A 115 12.38 12.23 2.00
C GLY A 115 12.55 10.95 1.18
N PRO A 116 12.87 9.73 1.70
CA PRO A 116 12.95 8.57 0.84
C PRO A 116 11.58 8.18 0.29
N SER A 117 11.55 7.79 -0.99
CA SER A 117 10.35 7.27 -1.66
C SER A 117 10.61 5.87 -2.21
N ALA A 118 9.58 5.03 -2.21
CA ALA A 118 9.58 3.73 -2.87
C ALA A 118 8.39 3.63 -3.82
N ARG A 119 8.59 2.92 -4.94
CA ARG A 119 7.62 2.81 -6.03
C ARG A 119 7.36 1.36 -6.37
N LEU A 120 6.09 1.02 -6.53
CA LEU A 120 5.63 -0.22 -7.15
C LEU A 120 5.03 0.14 -8.51
N THR A 121 5.77 -0.20 -9.58
CA THR A 121 5.33 0.10 -10.96
C THR A 121 4.12 -0.75 -11.32
N GLY A 122 3.07 -0.11 -11.85
CA GLY A 122 1.82 -0.77 -12.18
C GLY A 122 1.12 -1.42 -10.99
N GLY A 123 1.37 -0.93 -9.77
CA GLY A 123 0.92 -1.56 -8.53
C GLY A 123 -0.60 -1.55 -8.33
N PHE A 124 -1.33 -0.71 -9.05
CA PHE A 124 -2.79 -0.65 -8.97
C PHE A 124 -3.40 -0.40 -10.36
N THR A 125 -4.61 -0.94 -10.60
CA THR A 125 -5.32 -0.71 -11.86
C THR A 125 -6.71 -0.14 -11.59
N TYR A 126 -6.96 1.04 -12.14
CA TYR A 126 -8.30 1.62 -12.19
C TYR A 126 -9.11 1.03 -13.32
N ALA A 127 -10.33 0.55 -13.03
CA ALA A 127 -11.22 -0.04 -14.01
C ALA A 127 -12.66 0.44 -13.84
N VAL A 128 -13.44 0.27 -14.91
CA VAL A 128 -14.89 0.43 -14.83
C VAL A 128 -15.48 -0.87 -14.33
N PHE A 129 -16.22 -0.79 -13.23
CA PHE A 129 -17.07 -1.86 -12.73
C PHE A 129 -18.52 -1.39 -12.79
N THR A 130 -19.39 -2.20 -13.32
CA THR A 130 -20.84 -1.96 -13.28
C THR A 130 -21.57 -3.19 -12.79
N LEU A 131 -22.66 -2.98 -12.09
CA LEU A 131 -23.53 -4.05 -11.61
C LEU A 131 -24.97 -3.56 -11.68
N THR A 132 -25.76 -4.24 -12.49
CA THR A 132 -27.17 -3.90 -12.72
C THR A 132 -28.07 -5.09 -12.43
N VAL A 133 -29.27 -4.83 -11.97
CA VAL A 133 -30.27 -5.86 -11.69
C VAL A 133 -31.62 -5.53 -12.33
N THR A 134 -32.29 -6.53 -12.84
CA THR A 134 -33.62 -6.43 -13.47
C THR A 134 -34.45 -7.65 -13.10
N PRO A 135 -35.73 -7.46 -12.68
CA PRO A 135 -36.36 -6.19 -12.34
C PRO A 135 -35.84 -5.63 -11.00
N ASN A 136 -36.11 -4.36 -10.70
CA ASN A 136 -35.81 -3.74 -9.40
C ASN A 136 -36.89 -4.00 -8.33
N THR A 137 -37.95 -4.71 -8.69
CA THR A 137 -39.01 -5.18 -7.79
C THR A 137 -39.41 -6.57 -8.23
N ALA A 138 -39.49 -7.50 -7.28
CA ALA A 138 -39.91 -8.88 -7.51
C ALA A 138 -40.79 -9.40 -6.39
N ALA A 139 -41.65 -10.37 -6.72
CA ALA A 139 -42.32 -11.17 -5.67
C ALA A 139 -41.32 -12.13 -5.01
N PRO A 140 -41.53 -12.58 -3.79
CA PRO A 140 -40.76 -13.68 -3.20
C PRO A 140 -40.70 -14.89 -4.14
N GLY A 141 -39.49 -15.39 -4.40
CA GLY A 141 -39.23 -16.46 -5.38
C GLY A 141 -39.32 -16.06 -6.85
N GLY A 142 -39.60 -14.79 -7.17
CA GLY A 142 -39.56 -14.26 -8.52
C GLY A 142 -38.17 -14.24 -9.12
N LEU A 143 -38.04 -14.19 -10.46
CA LEU A 143 -36.72 -14.17 -11.11
C LEU A 143 -36.08 -12.79 -11.05
N LEU A 144 -34.79 -12.79 -10.76
CA LEU A 144 -33.89 -11.64 -10.85
C LEU A 144 -32.77 -11.97 -11.82
N SER A 145 -32.37 -11.00 -12.62
CA SER A 145 -31.23 -11.07 -13.52
C SER A 145 -30.22 -9.99 -13.11
N VAL A 146 -29.01 -10.40 -12.75
CA VAL A 146 -27.89 -9.50 -12.44
C VAL A 146 -26.86 -9.54 -13.53
N SER A 147 -26.47 -8.37 -14.05
CA SER A 147 -25.46 -8.25 -15.11
C SER A 147 -24.30 -7.39 -14.62
N TRP A 148 -23.09 -7.75 -15.02
CA TRP A 148 -21.87 -7.02 -14.63
C TRP A 148 -20.96 -6.72 -15.83
N VAL A 149 -20.13 -5.67 -15.66
CA VAL A 149 -18.89 -5.42 -16.41
C VAL A 149 -17.79 -5.21 -15.39
N ALA A 150 -16.64 -5.85 -15.59
CA ALA A 150 -15.50 -5.85 -14.66
C ALA A 150 -14.19 -6.09 -15.41
N GLN A 151 -13.06 -6.21 -14.69
CA GLN A 151 -11.79 -6.66 -15.30
C GLN A 151 -11.70 -8.18 -15.49
N GLY A 152 -12.49 -8.95 -14.75
CA GLY A 152 -12.56 -10.39 -14.88
C GLY A 152 -11.36 -11.13 -14.28
N ALA A 153 -11.31 -11.27 -12.95
CA ALA A 153 -10.42 -12.22 -12.29
C ALA A 153 -11.20 -13.50 -11.91
N VAL A 154 -10.50 -14.63 -11.86
CA VAL A 154 -11.12 -15.96 -11.71
C VAL A 154 -11.87 -16.08 -10.39
N LEU A 155 -11.36 -15.45 -9.33
CA LEU A 155 -11.92 -15.49 -7.99
C LEU A 155 -12.83 -14.31 -7.67
N ASP A 156 -13.16 -13.46 -8.66
CA ASP A 156 -14.19 -12.43 -8.47
C ASP A 156 -15.58 -13.07 -8.42
N TRP A 157 -16.44 -12.52 -7.60
CA TRP A 157 -17.75 -13.09 -7.35
C TRP A 157 -18.83 -12.02 -7.16
N VAL A 158 -20.07 -12.41 -7.43
CA VAL A 158 -21.27 -11.59 -7.23
C VAL A 158 -22.13 -12.25 -6.17
N ALA A 159 -22.65 -11.47 -5.24
CA ALA A 159 -23.54 -11.98 -4.21
C ALA A 159 -24.69 -11.02 -3.92
N LEU A 160 -25.77 -11.59 -3.37
CA LEU A 160 -26.96 -10.88 -2.94
C LEU A 160 -26.91 -10.64 -1.43
N PHE A 161 -27.13 -9.41 -1.03
CA PHE A 161 -27.13 -8.96 0.36
C PHE A 161 -28.47 -8.29 0.71
N LYS A 162 -28.86 -8.36 1.96
CA LYS A 162 -29.84 -7.43 2.50
C LYS A 162 -29.18 -6.06 2.63
N VAL A 163 -29.85 -5.00 2.22
CA VAL A 163 -29.28 -3.64 2.27
C VAL A 163 -28.86 -3.29 3.70
N GLY A 164 -27.61 -2.82 3.86
CA GLY A 164 -27.03 -2.48 5.15
C GLY A 164 -26.26 -3.61 5.86
N GLU A 165 -26.35 -4.85 5.36
CA GLU A 165 -25.56 -5.96 5.91
C GLU A 165 -24.09 -5.85 5.56
N LYS A 166 -23.24 -6.50 6.38
CA LYS A 166 -21.80 -6.62 6.12
C LYS A 166 -21.52 -7.58 4.96
N ASN A 167 -20.34 -7.49 4.37
CA ASN A 167 -19.96 -8.35 3.24
C ASN A 167 -19.82 -9.84 3.60
N GLU A 168 -19.67 -10.17 4.87
CA GLU A 168 -19.67 -11.57 5.35
C GLU A 168 -21.08 -12.16 5.49
N SER A 169 -22.14 -11.33 5.43
CA SER A 169 -23.54 -11.73 5.62
C SER A 169 -24.30 -11.77 4.28
N TYR A 170 -23.85 -12.61 3.38
CA TYR A 170 -24.46 -12.76 2.06
C TYR A 170 -25.44 -13.95 1.99
N GLY A 171 -26.35 -13.86 1.05
CA GLY A 171 -27.28 -14.94 0.69
C GLY A 171 -26.75 -15.74 -0.51
N TRP A 172 -27.45 -15.66 -1.65
CA TRP A 172 -26.99 -16.27 -2.90
C TRP A 172 -25.69 -15.65 -3.39
N TRP A 173 -24.80 -16.46 -4.00
CA TRP A 173 -23.54 -16.00 -4.58
C TRP A 173 -23.07 -16.91 -5.72
N GLU A 174 -22.24 -16.38 -6.64
CA GLU A 174 -21.58 -17.12 -7.70
C GLU A 174 -20.29 -16.43 -8.15
N TYR A 175 -19.26 -17.22 -8.49
CA TYR A 175 -18.04 -16.71 -9.12
C TYR A 175 -18.29 -16.27 -10.56
N THR A 176 -17.63 -15.18 -10.97
CA THR A 176 -17.65 -14.68 -12.36
C THR A 176 -16.72 -15.48 -13.29
N ARG A 177 -15.84 -16.33 -12.71
CA ARG A 177 -14.93 -17.25 -13.41
C ARG A 177 -14.00 -16.56 -14.39
N GLY A 178 -13.57 -15.35 -14.11
CA GLY A 178 -12.70 -14.56 -14.99
C GLY A 178 -13.40 -13.86 -16.15
N ALA A 179 -14.73 -13.89 -16.20
CA ALA A 179 -15.47 -13.18 -17.24
C ALA A 179 -15.45 -11.66 -16.97
N SER A 180 -15.07 -10.87 -17.98
CA SER A 180 -15.09 -9.41 -17.92
C SER A 180 -16.51 -8.81 -18.01
N SER A 181 -17.50 -9.61 -18.40
CA SER A 181 -18.92 -9.27 -18.39
C SER A 181 -19.75 -10.54 -18.36
N GLY A 182 -20.96 -10.46 -17.84
CA GLY A 182 -21.86 -11.58 -17.83
C GLY A 182 -23.22 -11.23 -17.24
N THR A 183 -24.10 -12.25 -17.21
CA THR A 183 -25.43 -12.17 -16.61
C THR A 183 -25.70 -13.48 -15.90
N LEU A 184 -26.21 -13.39 -14.67
CA LEU A 184 -26.67 -14.51 -13.88
C LEU A 184 -28.16 -14.32 -13.56
N THR A 185 -28.90 -15.43 -13.51
CA THR A 185 -30.30 -15.44 -13.13
C THR A 185 -30.47 -16.23 -11.84
N LEU A 186 -31.22 -15.69 -10.91
CA LEU A 186 -31.50 -16.30 -9.62
C LEU A 186 -32.94 -16.03 -9.19
N THR A 187 -33.41 -16.73 -8.17
CA THR A 187 -34.69 -16.46 -7.54
C THR A 187 -34.53 -15.46 -6.40
N ALA A 188 -35.44 -14.49 -6.34
CA ALA A 188 -35.50 -13.55 -5.23
C ALA A 188 -35.73 -14.29 -3.88
N PRO A 189 -35.18 -13.75 -2.78
CA PRO A 189 -35.42 -14.29 -1.45
C PRO A 189 -36.91 -14.46 -1.14
N ALA A 190 -37.24 -15.44 -0.28
CA ALA A 190 -38.59 -15.64 0.21
C ALA A 190 -39.03 -14.54 1.21
N GLU A 191 -38.09 -13.92 1.87
CA GLU A 191 -38.33 -12.83 2.83
C GLU A 191 -38.48 -11.50 2.09
N ALA A 192 -39.55 -10.76 2.33
CA ALA A 192 -39.76 -9.41 1.82
C ALA A 192 -38.70 -8.46 2.41
N GLY A 193 -38.20 -7.54 1.59
CA GLY A 193 -37.15 -6.60 2.04
C GLY A 193 -36.47 -5.87 0.90
N GLN A 194 -35.44 -5.09 1.28
CA GLN A 194 -34.56 -4.40 0.36
C GLN A 194 -33.26 -5.20 0.24
N TYR A 195 -32.87 -5.52 -0.97
CA TYR A 195 -31.66 -6.29 -1.29
C TYR A 195 -30.82 -5.54 -2.30
N GLU A 196 -29.52 -5.81 -2.31
CA GLU A 196 -28.58 -5.29 -3.30
C GLU A 196 -27.60 -6.39 -3.73
N PHE A 197 -27.14 -6.36 -4.96
CA PHE A 197 -26.01 -7.16 -5.38
C PHE A 197 -24.72 -6.40 -5.14
N ARG A 198 -23.66 -7.13 -4.80
CA ARG A 198 -22.28 -6.60 -4.70
C ARG A 198 -21.36 -7.45 -5.56
N TYR A 199 -20.42 -6.79 -6.22
CA TYR A 199 -19.32 -7.42 -6.93
C TYR A 199 -18.08 -7.36 -6.03
N LEU A 200 -17.53 -8.52 -5.68
CA LEU A 200 -16.44 -8.67 -4.73
C LEU A 200 -15.21 -9.23 -5.44
N LEU A 201 -14.03 -8.85 -4.96
CA LEU A 201 -12.73 -9.17 -5.57
C LEU A 201 -12.04 -10.34 -4.87
N ASP A 202 -11.39 -11.20 -5.68
CA ASP A 202 -10.34 -12.13 -5.25
C ASP A 202 -10.71 -13.08 -4.09
N ASP A 203 -11.95 -13.55 -4.04
CA ASP A 203 -12.48 -14.41 -2.95
C ASP A 203 -12.42 -13.72 -1.56
N ASP A 204 -12.32 -12.41 -1.54
CA ASP A 204 -12.30 -11.59 -0.33
C ASP A 204 -13.65 -10.85 -0.18
N TYR A 205 -13.88 -10.25 0.99
CA TYR A 205 -15.08 -9.48 1.31
C TYR A 205 -14.94 -7.99 0.98
N ILE A 206 -14.19 -7.66 -0.07
CA ILE A 206 -14.01 -6.30 -0.56
C ILE A 206 -14.91 -6.07 -1.77
N ASP A 207 -16.01 -5.34 -1.59
CA ASP A 207 -16.88 -4.95 -2.69
C ASP A 207 -16.38 -3.68 -3.38
N VAL A 208 -16.45 -3.66 -4.72
CA VAL A 208 -16.01 -2.53 -5.55
C VAL A 208 -17.17 -1.82 -6.24
N VAL A 209 -18.30 -2.49 -6.40
CA VAL A 209 -19.53 -1.88 -6.93
C VAL A 209 -20.75 -2.59 -6.38
N ARG A 210 -21.81 -1.81 -6.15
CA ARG A 210 -23.13 -2.29 -5.72
C ARG A 210 -24.19 -1.95 -6.76
N SER A 211 -25.18 -2.81 -6.90
CA SER A 211 -26.36 -2.52 -7.72
C SER A 211 -27.27 -1.49 -7.05
N SER A 212 -28.20 -0.94 -7.82
CA SER A 212 -29.38 -0.33 -7.20
C SER A 212 -30.15 -1.36 -6.36
N PRO A 213 -30.83 -0.93 -5.29
CA PRO A 213 -31.62 -1.84 -4.46
C PRO A 213 -32.74 -2.52 -5.23
N VAL A 214 -33.00 -3.77 -4.86
CA VAL A 214 -34.16 -4.57 -5.31
C VAL A 214 -35.16 -4.69 -4.18
N THR A 215 -36.40 -4.38 -4.45
CA THR A 215 -37.52 -4.57 -3.49
C THR A 215 -38.17 -5.92 -3.72
N VAL A 216 -38.11 -6.78 -2.70
CA VAL A 216 -38.92 -8.04 -2.67
C VAL A 216 -40.19 -7.79 -1.84
N LYS A 217 -41.39 -7.94 -2.46
CA LYS A 217 -42.70 -7.68 -1.83
C LYS A 217 -43.83 -8.48 -2.47
#